data_a622bcd4146396f68d4dfaaeaf7218a1
#
_entry.id   a622bcd4146396f68d4dfaaeaf7218a1
#
_cell.length_a   1.000
_cell.length_b   1.000
_cell.length_c   1.000
_cell.angle_alpha   90.00
_cell.angle_beta   90.00
_cell.angle_gamma   90.00
#
_symmetry.space_group_name_H-M   'P 1'
#
loop_
_entity.id
_entity.type
_entity.pdbx_description
1 polymer ?
#
loop_
_entity_poly.entity_id
_entity_poly.type
_entity_poly.pdbx_seq_one_letter_code
_entity_poly.pdbx_strand_id
1 'polypeptide(L)'
;MSVRGHLHPKGEGLKGEGAKGEVKRQENAAALAVLPDLLAELDALEEGERRLLALVEGVLAGNIFDWGSQSCVDLYKNGTILEIYRNARSSIARPWAVDCFDELNEKMSWTDSLSDKTGSRFVTFHKYRKALLFCDNSGADVVLGMIPFARELLRHGTDVCLVANSLPAINDITVDELRDVVLLAAGKCDILASALRGESNEASFGKLTVCASGSGSPCIDFRRTSQELCEAAKGADLMVLEGMGRAVHTNYAAQFQCDTLKLAMLKNARLAERLFNGRIYDCICKFEVYDQQASM
;
A
#
# COMPACT_ATOMS: atom_id res chain seq x y z
N MET A 1 -33.97 14.07 47.29
CA MET A 1 -34.18 13.76 45.85
C MET A 1 -32.94 13.10 45.34
N SER A 2 -33.05 11.79 45.12
CA SER A 2 -31.92 10.92 44.73
C SER A 2 -31.84 10.85 43.20
N VAL A 3 -30.70 11.25 42.62
CA VAL A 3 -30.43 11.10 41.19
C VAL A 3 -29.75 9.74 40.99
N ARG A 4 -30.48 8.80 40.42
CA ARG A 4 -29.92 7.50 40.00
C ARG A 4 -29.12 7.69 38.70
N GLY A 5 -27.80 7.54 38.77
CA GLY A 5 -26.93 7.43 37.60
C GLY A 5 -27.18 6.10 36.85
N HIS A 6 -27.47 6.18 35.57
CA HIS A 6 -27.51 5.03 34.68
C HIS A 6 -26.07 4.61 34.34
N LEU A 7 -25.69 3.43 34.80
CA LEU A 7 -24.50 2.72 34.35
C LEU A 7 -24.75 2.16 32.95
N HIS A 8 -24.01 2.65 31.96
CA HIS A 8 -23.92 1.98 30.66
C HIS A 8 -23.16 0.67 30.82
N PRO A 9 -23.57 -0.41 30.16
CA PRO A 9 -22.86 -1.68 30.18
C PRO A 9 -21.53 -1.56 29.39
N LYS A 10 -20.41 -1.49 30.12
CA LYS A 10 -19.05 -1.66 29.59
C LYS A 10 -18.80 -3.15 29.38
N GLY A 11 -19.18 -3.74 28.28
CA GLY A 11 -18.90 -5.17 28.11
C GLY A 11 -18.93 -5.72 26.69
N GLU A 12 -19.65 -5.10 25.79
CA GLU A 12 -19.80 -5.66 24.43
C GLU A 12 -18.78 -5.14 23.42
N GLY A 13 -18.27 -3.90 23.55
CA GLY A 13 -17.26 -3.32 22.67
C GLY A 13 -15.91 -4.06 22.74
N LEU A 14 -15.43 -4.37 23.94
CA LEU A 14 -14.13 -5.03 24.13
C LEU A 14 -14.06 -6.47 23.59
N LYS A 15 -15.17 -7.21 23.57
CA LYS A 15 -15.21 -8.56 22.99
C LYS A 15 -15.18 -8.53 21.46
N GLY A 16 -15.78 -7.53 20.84
CA GLY A 16 -15.77 -7.36 19.37
C GLY A 16 -14.42 -6.92 18.81
N GLU A 17 -13.71 -6.05 19.53
CA GLU A 17 -12.35 -5.60 19.14
C GLU A 17 -11.31 -6.73 19.27
N GLY A 18 -11.39 -7.55 20.33
CA GLY A 18 -10.53 -8.71 20.51
C GLY A 18 -10.70 -9.75 19.40
N ALA A 19 -11.93 -10.02 18.97
CA ALA A 19 -12.22 -10.98 17.90
C ALA A 19 -11.71 -10.48 16.52
N LYS A 20 -11.91 -9.20 16.21
CA LYS A 20 -11.40 -8.60 14.96
C LYS A 20 -9.87 -8.57 14.92
N GLY A 21 -9.22 -8.23 16.02
CA GLY A 21 -7.76 -8.27 16.12
C GLY A 21 -7.18 -9.67 15.91
N GLU A 22 -7.89 -10.72 16.36
CA GLU A 22 -7.49 -12.10 16.12
C GLU A 22 -7.58 -12.49 14.64
N VAL A 23 -8.67 -12.12 13.97
CA VAL A 23 -8.86 -12.35 12.52
C VAL A 23 -7.74 -11.66 11.73
N LYS A 24 -7.44 -10.40 12.00
CA LYS A 24 -6.36 -9.65 11.34
C LYS A 24 -4.99 -10.32 11.52
N ARG A 25 -4.68 -10.82 12.72
CA ARG A 25 -3.43 -11.55 12.98
C ARG A 25 -3.33 -12.84 12.16
N GLN A 26 -4.43 -13.60 12.06
CA GLN A 26 -4.48 -14.82 11.26
C GLN A 26 -4.30 -14.52 9.76
N GLU A 27 -4.93 -13.48 9.26
CA GLU A 27 -4.80 -13.01 7.88
C GLU A 27 -3.37 -12.57 7.57
N ASN A 28 -2.77 -11.75 8.44
CA ASN A 28 -1.37 -11.34 8.31
C ASN A 28 -0.43 -12.55 8.28
N ALA A 29 -0.63 -13.51 9.20
CA ALA A 29 0.20 -14.70 9.27
C ALA A 29 0.08 -15.58 8.02
N ALA A 30 -1.13 -15.77 7.49
CA ALA A 30 -1.38 -16.54 6.29
C ALA A 30 -0.75 -15.85 5.04
N ALA A 31 -0.89 -14.54 4.92
CA ALA A 31 -0.27 -13.77 3.83
C ALA A 31 1.27 -13.78 3.93
N LEU A 32 1.83 -13.63 5.14
CA LEU A 32 3.28 -13.72 5.38
C LEU A 32 3.86 -15.10 5.05
N ALA A 33 3.07 -16.17 5.19
CA ALA A 33 3.53 -17.53 4.86
C ALA A 33 3.84 -17.69 3.36
N VAL A 34 3.08 -17.01 2.50
CA VAL A 34 3.21 -17.09 1.03
C VAL A 34 3.98 -15.93 0.40
N LEU A 35 4.36 -14.94 1.20
CA LEU A 35 5.13 -13.78 0.72
C LEU A 35 6.44 -14.17 -0.01
N PRO A 36 7.27 -15.12 0.47
CA PRO A 36 8.49 -15.50 -0.24
C PRO A 36 8.23 -16.02 -1.65
N ASP A 37 7.18 -16.82 -1.84
CA ASP A 37 6.83 -17.37 -3.16
C ASP A 37 6.38 -16.25 -4.11
N LEU A 38 5.57 -15.31 -3.63
CA LEU A 38 5.17 -14.13 -4.42
C LEU A 38 6.38 -13.27 -4.79
N LEU A 39 7.31 -13.03 -3.87
CA LEU A 39 8.51 -12.23 -4.16
C LEU A 39 9.38 -12.92 -5.20
N ALA A 40 9.53 -14.24 -5.15
CA ALA A 40 10.27 -15.01 -6.15
C ALA A 40 9.60 -14.92 -7.54
N GLU A 41 8.27 -14.96 -7.62
CA GLU A 41 7.53 -14.76 -8.87
C GLU A 41 7.75 -13.36 -9.46
N LEU A 42 7.69 -12.32 -8.62
CA LEU A 42 7.93 -10.94 -9.06
C LEU A 42 9.39 -10.76 -9.53
N ASP A 43 10.35 -11.37 -8.84
CA ASP A 43 11.77 -11.31 -9.22
C ASP A 43 12.07 -12.06 -10.51
N ALA A 44 11.26 -13.06 -10.88
CA ALA A 44 11.38 -13.78 -12.16
C ALA A 44 10.84 -12.96 -13.35
N LEU A 45 10.07 -11.90 -13.11
CA LEU A 45 9.63 -10.98 -14.16
C LEU A 45 10.80 -10.08 -14.60
N GLU A 46 10.82 -9.77 -15.89
CA GLU A 46 11.72 -8.74 -16.41
C GLU A 46 11.51 -7.41 -15.68
N GLU A 47 12.61 -6.77 -15.31
CA GLU A 47 12.59 -5.46 -14.67
C GLU A 47 12.03 -4.40 -15.62
N GLY A 48 11.28 -3.45 -15.08
CA GLY A 48 10.61 -2.39 -15.84
C GLY A 48 9.09 -2.59 -15.89
N GLU A 49 8.48 -2.35 -17.05
CA GLU A 49 7.02 -2.28 -17.22
C GLU A 49 6.29 -3.53 -16.69
N ARG A 50 6.75 -4.74 -17.05
CA ARG A 50 6.06 -5.97 -16.65
C ARG A 50 6.04 -6.17 -15.14
N ARG A 51 7.17 -5.91 -14.47
CA ARG A 51 7.26 -6.03 -13.01
C ARG A 51 6.46 -4.93 -12.33
N LEU A 52 6.55 -3.68 -12.83
CA LEU A 52 5.77 -2.56 -12.30
C LEU A 52 4.26 -2.81 -12.43
N LEU A 53 3.80 -3.31 -13.59
CA LEU A 53 2.39 -3.67 -13.79
C LEU A 53 1.95 -4.73 -12.79
N ALA A 54 2.74 -5.80 -12.63
CA ALA A 54 2.44 -6.87 -11.67
C ALA A 54 2.37 -6.37 -10.22
N LEU A 55 3.19 -5.37 -9.86
CA LEU A 55 3.15 -4.73 -8.53
C LEU A 55 1.90 -3.87 -8.34
N VAL A 56 1.54 -3.04 -9.32
CA VAL A 56 0.32 -2.22 -9.28
C VAL A 56 -0.94 -3.11 -9.24
N GLU A 57 -1.02 -4.12 -10.12
CA GLU A 57 -2.09 -5.11 -10.08
C GLU A 57 -2.14 -5.85 -8.74
N GLY A 58 -0.97 -6.09 -8.14
CA GLY A 58 -0.85 -6.71 -6.83
C GLY A 58 -1.46 -5.88 -5.71
N VAL A 59 -1.22 -4.57 -5.69
CA VAL A 59 -1.85 -3.64 -4.74
C VAL A 59 -3.37 -3.62 -4.95
N LEU A 60 -3.83 -3.50 -6.19
CA LEU A 60 -5.26 -3.50 -6.52
C LEU A 60 -5.94 -4.82 -6.15
N ALA A 61 -5.29 -5.96 -6.41
CA ALA A 61 -5.78 -7.29 -6.05
C ALA A 61 -5.85 -7.50 -4.53
N GLY A 62 -4.84 -7.04 -3.79
CA GLY A 62 -4.84 -7.06 -2.34
C GLY A 62 -6.05 -6.32 -1.76
N ASN A 63 -6.37 -5.18 -2.33
CA ASN A 63 -7.50 -4.34 -1.92
C ASN A 63 -8.88 -4.93 -2.26
N ILE A 64 -9.00 -5.96 -3.14
CA ILE A 64 -10.26 -6.72 -3.34
C ILE A 64 -10.74 -7.35 -2.04
N PHE A 65 -9.80 -7.88 -1.27
CA PHE A 65 -10.10 -8.70 -0.10
C PHE A 65 -10.54 -7.82 1.07
N ASP A 66 -11.86 -7.60 1.17
CA ASP A 66 -12.50 -7.09 2.38
C ASP A 66 -12.78 -8.29 3.30
N TRP A 67 -11.74 -8.72 4.01
CA TRP A 67 -11.69 -9.95 4.81
C TRP A 67 -12.60 -9.94 6.05
N GLY A 68 -13.28 -8.85 6.33
CA GLY A 68 -14.29 -8.80 7.37
C GLY A 68 -15.53 -9.67 7.10
N SER A 69 -15.61 -10.35 5.95
CA SER A 69 -16.75 -11.19 5.60
C SER A 69 -16.47 -12.68 5.80
N GLN A 70 -17.46 -13.42 6.33
CA GLN A 70 -17.43 -14.86 6.52
C GLN A 70 -17.08 -15.63 5.24
N SER A 71 -17.41 -15.08 4.07
CA SER A 71 -17.09 -15.64 2.74
C SER A 71 -15.58 -15.74 2.49
N CYS A 72 -14.77 -14.86 3.03
CA CYS A 72 -13.32 -14.92 2.90
C CYS A 72 -12.72 -16.03 3.77
N VAL A 73 -13.23 -16.22 4.98
CA VAL A 73 -12.81 -17.34 5.85
C VAL A 73 -13.10 -18.69 5.20
N ASP A 74 -14.17 -18.80 4.44
CA ASP A 74 -14.55 -20.05 3.73
C ASP A 74 -13.69 -20.27 2.47
N LEU A 75 -13.19 -19.21 1.83
CA LEU A 75 -12.22 -19.31 0.74
C LEU A 75 -10.87 -19.88 1.19
N TYR A 76 -10.41 -19.55 2.43
CA TYR A 76 -9.20 -20.17 3.00
C TYR A 76 -9.29 -21.69 3.16
N LYS A 77 -10.50 -22.23 3.26
CA LYS A 77 -10.69 -23.67 3.38
C LYS A 77 -10.58 -24.41 2.05
N ASN A 78 -10.71 -23.69 0.91
CA ASN A 78 -10.85 -24.25 -0.42
C ASN A 78 -9.71 -23.95 -1.38
N GLY A 79 -8.70 -23.18 -0.99
CA GLY A 79 -7.53 -22.83 -1.80
C GLY A 79 -6.45 -22.14 -0.99
N THR A 80 -5.23 -22.02 -1.52
CA THR A 80 -4.19 -21.25 -0.88
C THR A 80 -4.46 -19.75 -1.09
N ILE A 81 -4.14 -18.92 -0.11
CA ILE A 81 -4.26 -17.46 -0.21
C ILE A 81 -3.54 -16.93 -1.46
N LEU A 82 -2.44 -17.55 -1.85
CA LEU A 82 -1.66 -17.17 -3.02
C LEU A 82 -2.41 -17.46 -4.33
N GLU A 83 -3.12 -18.58 -4.44
CA GLU A 83 -3.95 -18.88 -5.62
C GLU A 83 -5.11 -17.90 -5.74
N ILE A 84 -5.77 -17.58 -4.64
CA ILE A 84 -6.86 -16.61 -4.62
C ILE A 84 -6.34 -15.23 -5.03
N TYR A 85 -5.19 -14.81 -4.50
CA TYR A 85 -4.53 -13.56 -4.86
C TYR A 85 -4.12 -13.52 -6.35
N ARG A 86 -3.53 -14.61 -6.88
CA ARG A 86 -3.19 -14.74 -8.31
C ARG A 86 -4.42 -14.63 -9.19
N ASN A 87 -5.51 -15.31 -8.82
CA ASN A 87 -6.76 -15.25 -9.56
C ASN A 87 -7.37 -13.84 -9.55
N ALA A 88 -7.34 -13.17 -8.39
CA ALA A 88 -7.78 -11.78 -8.27
C ALA A 88 -6.93 -10.87 -9.18
N ARG A 89 -5.61 -10.97 -9.13
CA ARG A 89 -4.71 -10.19 -9.99
C ARG A 89 -4.97 -10.47 -11.47
N SER A 90 -5.15 -11.72 -11.88
CA SER A 90 -5.45 -12.09 -13.27
C SER A 90 -6.81 -11.60 -13.74
N SER A 91 -7.74 -11.30 -12.83
CA SER A 91 -9.07 -10.77 -13.18
C SER A 91 -9.09 -9.26 -13.38
N ILE A 92 -8.01 -8.56 -13.00
CA ILE A 92 -7.86 -7.11 -13.10
C ILE A 92 -7.20 -6.75 -14.44
N ALA A 93 -7.99 -6.75 -15.51
CA ALA A 93 -7.48 -6.41 -16.84
C ALA A 93 -7.55 -4.90 -17.11
N ARG A 94 -6.49 -4.33 -17.70
CA ARG A 94 -6.51 -2.99 -18.28
C ARG A 94 -7.35 -2.97 -19.59
N PRO A 95 -7.98 -1.81 -19.94
CA PRO A 95 -7.92 -0.53 -19.22
C PRO A 95 -8.82 -0.51 -17.98
N TRP A 96 -8.35 0.16 -16.92
CA TRP A 96 -9.11 0.40 -15.70
C TRP A 96 -10.03 1.62 -15.82
N ALA A 97 -10.95 1.81 -14.88
CA ALA A 97 -11.87 2.95 -14.87
C ALA A 97 -11.11 4.31 -14.84
N VAL A 98 -9.97 4.35 -14.16
CA VAL A 98 -8.94 5.39 -14.31
C VAL A 98 -7.60 4.68 -14.47
N ASP A 99 -6.94 4.91 -15.59
CA ASP A 99 -5.75 4.16 -15.98
C ASP A 99 -4.65 5.12 -16.43
N CYS A 100 -3.83 5.57 -15.49
CA CYS A 100 -2.62 6.36 -15.73
C CYS A 100 -1.36 5.47 -15.58
N PHE A 101 -1.46 4.18 -15.88
CA PHE A 101 -0.31 3.28 -15.72
C PHE A 101 0.83 3.62 -16.68
N ASP A 102 0.53 4.04 -17.90
CA ASP A 102 1.56 4.34 -18.89
C ASP A 102 2.38 5.55 -18.47
N GLU A 103 1.74 6.60 -17.93
CA GLU A 103 2.41 7.77 -17.35
C GLU A 103 3.23 7.41 -16.11
N LEU A 104 2.69 6.53 -15.26
CA LEU A 104 3.41 5.99 -14.11
C LEU A 104 4.65 5.21 -14.57
N ASN A 105 4.51 4.34 -15.56
CA ASN A 105 5.61 3.52 -16.10
C ASN A 105 6.68 4.41 -16.72
N GLU A 106 6.33 5.39 -17.52
CA GLU A 106 7.27 6.36 -18.07
C GLU A 106 8.04 7.08 -16.96
N LYS A 107 7.34 7.51 -15.92
CA LYS A 107 7.95 8.20 -14.78
C LYS A 107 8.78 7.28 -13.90
N MET A 108 8.41 6.01 -13.72
CA MET A 108 9.10 5.02 -12.89
C MET A 108 10.00 4.06 -13.69
N SER A 109 10.27 4.33 -14.98
CA SER A 109 11.18 3.46 -15.74
C SER A 109 12.59 3.52 -15.14
N TRP A 110 12.97 2.43 -14.47
CA TRP A 110 14.29 2.27 -13.84
C TRP A 110 15.37 1.89 -14.86
N THR A 111 15.01 1.72 -16.14
CA THR A 111 15.87 1.23 -17.22
C THR A 111 16.59 2.32 -18.00
N ASP A 112 16.72 3.55 -17.51
CA ASP A 112 17.58 4.54 -18.13
C ASP A 112 19.07 4.16 -18.02
N SER A 113 19.40 3.04 -18.66
CA SER A 113 20.77 2.68 -19.03
C SER A 113 21.20 3.54 -20.21
N LEU A 114 21.52 4.80 -19.94
CA LEU A 114 22.36 5.53 -20.88
C LEU A 114 23.75 4.89 -20.86
N SER A 115 23.90 3.77 -21.59
CA SER A 115 25.21 3.34 -21.97
C SER A 115 25.75 4.36 -22.96
N ASP A 116 26.73 5.14 -22.56
CA ASP A 116 27.48 5.91 -23.52
C ASP A 116 28.25 4.95 -24.44
N LYS A 117 28.68 5.47 -25.59
CA LYS A 117 29.48 4.70 -26.59
C LYS A 117 30.81 4.19 -26.04
N THR A 118 31.15 4.46 -24.78
CA THR A 118 32.42 4.09 -24.13
C THR A 118 32.29 2.94 -23.13
N GLY A 119 31.06 2.42 -22.90
CA GLY A 119 30.83 1.29 -21.98
C GLY A 119 30.96 1.63 -20.49
N SER A 120 31.01 2.92 -20.15
CA SER A 120 31.03 3.36 -18.75
C SER A 120 29.67 3.23 -18.13
N ARG A 121 29.59 2.49 -17.04
CA ARG A 121 28.37 2.31 -16.23
C ARG A 121 28.05 3.61 -15.50
N PHE A 122 27.07 4.38 -15.98
CA PHE A 122 26.59 5.55 -15.24
C PHE A 122 25.73 5.16 -14.05
N VAL A 123 25.86 5.94 -12.99
CA VAL A 123 25.09 5.85 -11.74
C VAL A 123 23.61 5.97 -12.10
N THR A 124 22.82 4.97 -11.76
CA THR A 124 21.38 5.02 -11.86
C THR A 124 20.87 6.14 -10.92
N PHE A 125 20.42 7.24 -11.47
CA PHE A 125 19.78 8.25 -10.66
C PHE A 125 18.45 7.70 -10.16
N HIS A 126 18.30 7.59 -8.85
CA HIS A 126 17.04 7.21 -8.24
C HIS A 126 15.98 8.24 -8.63
N LYS A 127 14.89 7.80 -9.23
CA LYS A 127 13.84 8.69 -9.71
C LYS A 127 13.11 9.37 -8.55
N TYR A 128 12.90 8.63 -7.46
CA TYR A 128 12.37 9.14 -6.20
C TYR A 128 13.38 8.93 -5.07
N ARG A 129 13.56 9.97 -4.25
CA ARG A 129 14.43 9.91 -3.08
C ARG A 129 13.69 9.34 -1.88
N LYS A 130 12.41 9.73 -1.72
CA LYS A 130 11.60 9.34 -0.58
C LYS A 130 10.14 9.20 -0.94
N ALA A 131 9.55 8.07 -0.60
CA ALA A 131 8.15 7.76 -0.81
C ALA A 131 7.38 7.58 0.50
N LEU A 132 6.15 8.11 0.58
CA LEU A 132 5.17 7.82 1.62
C LEU A 132 4.11 6.89 1.05
N LEU A 133 3.92 5.72 1.65
CA LEU A 133 2.94 4.73 1.23
C LEU A 133 1.87 4.54 2.31
N PHE A 134 0.67 5.02 2.05
CA PHE A 134 -0.47 4.92 2.97
C PHE A 134 -1.18 3.59 2.77
N CYS A 135 -1.04 2.70 3.76
CA CYS A 135 -1.61 1.36 3.75
C CYS A 135 -3.06 1.37 4.22
N ASP A 136 -3.92 0.58 3.58
CA ASP A 136 -5.35 0.44 3.91
C ASP A 136 -5.57 -0.75 4.86
N ASN A 137 -5.67 -1.97 4.36
CA ASN A 137 -6.11 -3.11 5.16
C ASN A 137 -4.96 -4.01 5.62
N SER A 138 -5.23 -4.75 6.71
CA SER A 138 -4.41 -5.89 7.13
C SER A 138 -4.51 -7.05 6.14
N GLY A 139 -3.68 -8.09 6.30
CA GLY A 139 -3.74 -9.30 5.51
C GLY A 139 -3.10 -9.19 4.13
N ALA A 140 -3.76 -9.73 3.11
CA ALA A 140 -3.25 -9.76 1.75
C ALA A 140 -2.96 -8.36 1.18
N ASP A 141 -3.73 -7.37 1.54
CA ASP A 141 -3.62 -5.99 1.09
C ASP A 141 -2.21 -5.43 1.39
N VAL A 142 -1.88 -5.34 2.65
CA VAL A 142 -0.55 -4.82 3.04
C VAL A 142 0.57 -5.81 2.72
N VAL A 143 0.38 -7.12 2.95
CA VAL A 143 1.47 -8.11 2.88
C VAL A 143 1.80 -8.50 1.44
N LEU A 144 0.79 -8.71 0.59
CA LEU A 144 0.99 -9.16 -0.80
C LEU A 144 0.87 -8.02 -1.81
N GLY A 145 0.30 -6.87 -1.41
CA GLY A 145 0.20 -5.66 -2.23
C GLY A 145 1.28 -4.64 -1.88
N MET A 146 1.12 -3.95 -0.75
CA MET A 146 1.93 -2.78 -0.41
C MET A 146 3.39 -3.11 -0.07
N ILE A 147 3.70 -4.20 0.62
CA ILE A 147 5.08 -4.60 0.95
C ILE A 147 5.89 -4.95 -0.29
N PRO A 148 5.43 -5.75 -1.27
CA PRO A 148 6.16 -5.97 -2.52
C PRO A 148 6.40 -4.68 -3.31
N PHE A 149 5.42 -3.76 -3.37
CA PHE A 149 5.59 -2.45 -4.02
C PHE A 149 6.64 -1.59 -3.30
N ALA A 150 6.59 -1.52 -1.96
CA ALA A 150 7.60 -0.85 -1.15
C ALA A 150 9.00 -1.46 -1.34
N ARG A 151 9.11 -2.80 -1.40
CA ARG A 151 10.35 -3.52 -1.63
C ARG A 151 11.00 -3.13 -2.97
N GLU A 152 10.21 -2.95 -4.01
CA GLU A 152 10.75 -2.55 -5.31
C GLU A 152 11.30 -1.11 -5.26
N LEU A 153 10.61 -0.17 -4.63
CA LEU A 153 11.12 1.18 -4.40
C LEU A 153 12.45 1.16 -3.60
N LEU A 154 12.50 0.37 -2.52
CA LEU A 154 13.70 0.19 -1.69
C LEU A 154 14.85 -0.41 -2.50
N ARG A 155 14.60 -1.39 -3.38
CA ARG A 155 15.59 -2.01 -4.28
C ARG A 155 16.28 -0.96 -5.14
N HIS A 156 15.51 0.04 -5.59
CA HIS A 156 16.00 1.15 -6.41
C HIS A 156 16.49 2.35 -5.60
N GLY A 157 16.73 2.18 -4.30
CA GLY A 157 17.35 3.17 -3.42
C GLY A 157 16.41 4.27 -2.93
N THR A 158 15.10 4.17 -3.16
CA THR A 158 14.11 5.09 -2.60
C THR A 158 13.89 4.80 -1.12
N ASP A 159 14.02 5.81 -0.26
CA ASP A 159 13.59 5.71 1.14
C ASP A 159 12.07 5.56 1.20
N VAL A 160 11.57 4.58 1.95
CA VAL A 160 10.14 4.32 2.07
C VAL A 160 9.67 4.49 3.50
N CYS A 161 8.60 5.26 3.68
CA CYS A 161 7.85 5.31 4.92
C CYS A 161 6.46 4.69 4.69
N LEU A 162 6.20 3.55 5.31
CA LEU A 162 4.86 2.96 5.36
C LEU A 162 4.04 3.67 6.44
N VAL A 163 2.85 4.15 6.07
CA VAL A 163 1.97 4.93 6.94
C VAL A 163 0.71 4.13 7.23
N ALA A 164 0.36 3.96 8.50
CA ALA A 164 -0.82 3.24 8.93
C ALA A 164 -1.65 4.03 9.96
N ASN A 165 -2.85 3.57 10.24
CA ASN A 165 -3.73 4.19 11.21
C ASN A 165 -3.12 4.15 12.63
N SER A 166 -3.34 5.23 13.37
CA SER A 166 -2.95 5.31 14.79
C SER A 166 -3.88 4.53 15.70
N LEU A 167 -5.14 4.36 15.30
CA LEU A 167 -6.19 3.67 16.04
C LEU A 167 -6.92 2.67 15.14
N PRO A 168 -7.49 1.60 15.70
CA PRO A 168 -8.25 0.60 14.95
C PRO A 168 -9.45 1.21 14.22
N ALA A 169 -9.63 0.81 12.96
CA ALA A 169 -10.81 1.13 12.16
C ALA A 169 -11.13 -0.04 11.23
N ILE A 170 -12.26 -0.68 11.39
CA ILE A 170 -12.73 -1.82 10.58
C ILE A 170 -11.62 -2.88 10.45
N ASN A 171 -11.09 -3.09 9.22
CA ASN A 171 -10.00 -4.00 8.87
C ASN A 171 -8.69 -3.25 8.54
N ASP A 172 -8.68 -1.93 8.63
CA ASP A 172 -7.48 -1.10 8.43
C ASP A 172 -6.33 -1.58 9.31
N ILE A 173 -5.12 -1.57 8.78
CA ILE A 173 -3.94 -1.90 9.56
C ILE A 173 -3.57 -0.74 10.47
N THR A 174 -3.26 -1.03 11.73
CA THR A 174 -2.72 -0.04 12.66
C THR A 174 -1.19 0.02 12.56
N VAL A 175 -0.61 1.11 13.05
CA VAL A 175 0.85 1.30 13.03
C VAL A 175 1.60 0.21 13.80
N ASP A 176 1.05 -0.27 14.91
CA ASP A 176 1.68 -1.33 15.70
C ASP A 176 1.60 -2.69 14.99
N GLU A 177 0.43 -3.03 14.42
CA GLU A 177 0.29 -4.21 13.57
C GLU A 177 1.22 -4.16 12.36
N LEU A 178 1.36 -2.99 11.72
CA LEU A 178 2.25 -2.82 10.56
C LEU A 178 3.71 -2.99 10.93
N ARG A 179 4.15 -2.50 12.08
CA ARG A 179 5.52 -2.72 12.59
C ARG A 179 5.82 -4.21 12.75
N ASP A 180 4.89 -4.96 13.36
CA ASP A 180 5.03 -6.41 13.53
C ASP A 180 5.10 -7.13 12.16
N VAL A 181 4.21 -6.77 11.23
CA VAL A 181 4.18 -7.33 9.87
C VAL A 181 5.48 -7.05 9.12
N VAL A 182 6.00 -5.82 9.18
CA VAL A 182 7.26 -5.44 8.53
C VAL A 182 8.46 -6.19 9.11
N LEU A 183 8.51 -6.37 10.43
CA LEU A 183 9.56 -7.17 11.09
C LEU A 183 9.52 -8.63 10.63
N LEU A 184 8.34 -9.23 10.57
CA LEU A 184 8.17 -10.61 10.12
C LEU A 184 8.48 -10.76 8.62
N ALA A 185 8.11 -9.81 7.78
CA ALA A 185 8.44 -9.77 6.35
C ALA A 185 9.96 -9.60 6.12
N ALA A 186 10.62 -8.77 6.94
CA ALA A 186 12.07 -8.59 6.90
C ALA A 186 12.82 -9.90 7.23
N GLY A 187 12.28 -10.74 8.12
CA GLY A 187 12.81 -12.09 8.37
C GLY A 187 12.73 -13.05 7.17
N LYS A 188 12.05 -12.67 6.08
CA LYS A 188 11.82 -13.48 4.88
C LYS A 188 12.39 -12.84 3.59
N CYS A 189 12.97 -11.64 3.68
CA CYS A 189 13.46 -10.89 2.52
C CYS A 189 14.65 -9.99 2.90
N ASP A 190 15.81 -10.26 2.31
CA ASP A 190 17.07 -9.56 2.63
C ASP A 190 16.99 -8.06 2.32
N ILE A 191 16.29 -7.65 1.25
CA ILE A 191 16.10 -6.24 0.91
C ILE A 191 15.37 -5.51 2.03
N LEU A 192 14.25 -6.07 2.50
CA LEU A 192 13.47 -5.50 3.61
C LEU A 192 14.28 -5.48 4.91
N ALA A 193 15.05 -6.53 5.18
CA ALA A 193 15.90 -6.63 6.35
C ALA A 193 17.00 -5.56 6.35
N SER A 194 17.70 -5.38 5.23
CA SER A 194 18.77 -4.38 5.08
C SER A 194 18.19 -2.95 5.14
N ALA A 195 17.07 -2.70 4.47
CA ALA A 195 16.39 -1.40 4.49
C ALA A 195 15.90 -1.01 5.89
N LEU A 196 15.41 -1.98 6.68
CA LEU A 196 14.93 -1.74 8.04
C LEU A 196 16.08 -1.45 9.01
N ARG A 197 17.25 -2.10 8.83
CA ARG A 197 18.46 -1.82 9.62
C ARG A 197 19.15 -0.51 9.22
N GLY A 198 18.83 0.03 8.05
CA GLY A 198 19.51 1.21 7.52
C GLY A 198 20.99 0.94 7.17
N GLU A 199 21.31 -0.30 6.81
CA GLU A 199 22.65 -0.71 6.41
C GLU A 199 22.96 -0.19 5.00
N SER A 200 23.94 0.69 4.89
CA SER A 200 24.52 1.09 3.61
C SER A 200 25.53 0.02 3.16
N ASN A 201 25.05 -1.05 2.56
CA ASN A 201 25.90 -2.03 1.89
C ASN A 201 26.25 -1.55 0.47
N GLU A 202 27.13 -2.30 -0.24
CA GLU A 202 27.51 -2.01 -1.64
C GLU A 202 26.29 -1.94 -2.60
N ALA A 203 25.17 -2.60 -2.26
CA ALA A 203 23.85 -2.36 -2.84
C ALA A 203 23.15 -1.31 -1.99
N SER A 204 23.13 -0.05 -2.42
CA SER A 204 22.52 1.08 -1.71
C SER A 204 20.99 0.99 -1.75
N PHE A 205 20.39 0.09 -0.96
CA PHE A 205 18.94 0.06 -0.77
C PHE A 205 18.46 1.29 -0.01
N GLY A 206 17.24 1.76 -0.31
CA GLY A 206 16.58 2.79 0.46
C GLY A 206 16.29 2.33 1.90
N LYS A 207 16.04 3.28 2.78
CA LYS A 207 15.67 3.05 4.19
C LYS A 207 14.18 2.77 4.32
N LEU A 208 13.81 1.76 5.11
CA LEU A 208 12.42 1.45 5.45
C LEU A 208 12.07 1.97 6.84
N THR A 209 10.99 2.71 6.93
CA THR A 209 10.42 3.22 8.18
C THR A 209 8.91 3.02 8.23
N VAL A 210 8.33 3.05 9.43
CA VAL A 210 6.88 2.94 9.65
C VAL A 210 6.45 4.10 10.55
N CYS A 211 5.41 4.82 10.18
CA CYS A 211 4.87 5.90 10.99
C CYS A 211 3.34 5.88 11.13
N ALA A 212 2.86 6.57 12.17
CA ALA A 212 1.45 6.69 12.49
C ALA A 212 0.83 7.88 11.73
N SER A 213 -0.33 7.68 11.11
CA SER A 213 -1.04 8.74 10.37
C SER A 213 -1.65 9.84 11.26
N GLY A 214 -1.92 9.54 12.53
CA GLY A 214 -2.74 10.37 13.41
C GLY A 214 -4.24 10.10 13.28
N SER A 215 -4.66 9.25 12.35
CA SER A 215 -6.06 8.91 12.09
C SER A 215 -6.45 7.56 12.70
N GLY A 216 -7.73 7.40 13.02
CA GLY A 216 -8.40 6.13 13.33
C GLY A 216 -9.60 5.92 12.39
N SER A 217 -9.45 6.27 11.12
CA SER A 217 -10.50 6.20 10.10
C SER A 217 -9.97 5.57 8.82
N PRO A 218 -10.80 4.86 8.04
CA PRO A 218 -10.46 4.42 6.69
C PRO A 218 -10.15 5.58 5.72
N CYS A 219 -10.59 6.78 6.09
CA CYS A 219 -10.32 8.02 5.37
C CYS A 219 -9.16 8.78 6.02
N ILE A 220 -8.47 9.62 5.26
CA ILE A 220 -7.44 10.50 5.80
C ILE A 220 -7.72 11.96 5.46
N ASP A 221 -7.71 12.81 6.49
CA ASP A 221 -7.75 14.26 6.37
C ASP A 221 -6.35 14.83 6.66
N PHE A 222 -5.63 15.23 5.63
CA PHE A 222 -4.27 15.76 5.75
C PHE A 222 -4.16 17.07 6.54
N ARG A 223 -5.28 17.71 6.89
CA ARG A 223 -5.29 18.86 7.81
C ARG A 223 -5.17 18.44 9.28
N ARG A 224 -5.30 17.13 9.59
CA ARG A 224 -5.33 16.55 10.94
C ARG A 224 -4.39 15.36 11.09
N THR A 225 -3.22 15.45 10.50
CA THR A 225 -2.21 14.40 10.59
C THR A 225 -1.36 14.52 11.87
N SER A 226 -0.68 13.43 12.25
CA SER A 226 0.23 13.44 13.38
C SER A 226 1.48 14.31 13.08
N GLN A 227 2.12 14.81 14.13
CA GLN A 227 3.42 15.48 13.98
C GLN A 227 4.47 14.50 13.43
N GLU A 228 4.42 13.23 13.83
CA GLU A 228 5.29 12.16 13.31
C GLU A 228 5.17 12.06 11.78
N LEU A 229 3.94 12.04 11.23
CA LEU A 229 3.73 12.02 9.79
C LEU A 229 4.23 13.30 9.11
N CYS A 230 3.99 14.46 9.70
CA CYS A 230 4.50 15.73 9.16
C CYS A 230 6.04 15.73 9.06
N GLU A 231 6.73 15.19 10.05
CA GLU A 231 8.19 15.05 10.02
C GLU A 231 8.63 14.00 8.99
N ALA A 232 7.93 12.85 8.94
CA ALA A 232 8.19 11.80 7.96
C ALA A 232 7.97 12.28 6.52
N ALA A 233 7.05 13.22 6.30
CA ALA A 233 6.73 13.74 4.96
C ALA A 233 7.78 14.73 4.42
N LYS A 234 8.66 15.25 5.27
CA LYS A 234 9.68 16.20 4.80
C LYS A 234 10.61 15.57 3.76
N GLY A 235 10.69 16.21 2.60
CA GLY A 235 11.51 15.79 1.48
C GLY A 235 10.97 14.58 0.71
N ALA A 236 9.74 14.15 0.98
CA ALA A 236 9.07 13.14 0.15
C ALA A 236 8.74 13.72 -1.21
N ASP A 237 9.05 12.98 -2.25
CA ASP A 237 8.82 13.34 -3.65
C ASP A 237 7.87 12.36 -4.37
N LEU A 238 7.44 11.28 -3.67
CA LEU A 238 6.35 10.41 -4.08
C LEU A 238 5.38 10.16 -2.91
N MET A 239 4.07 10.21 -3.17
CA MET A 239 3.03 9.79 -2.25
C MET A 239 2.16 8.73 -2.91
N VAL A 240 1.95 7.60 -2.24
CA VAL A 240 1.04 6.54 -2.68
C VAL A 240 -0.12 6.46 -1.70
N LEU A 241 -1.34 6.71 -2.18
CA LEU A 241 -2.57 6.59 -1.42
C LEU A 241 -3.30 5.33 -1.88
N GLU A 242 -3.40 4.36 -0.99
CA GLU A 242 -4.06 3.09 -1.27
C GLU A 242 -5.41 3.01 -0.55
N GLY A 243 -6.40 2.39 -1.24
CA GLY A 243 -7.74 2.12 -0.73
C GLY A 243 -8.79 3.19 -1.06
N MET A 244 -10.06 2.76 -1.12
CA MET A 244 -11.19 3.65 -1.45
C MET A 244 -11.32 4.84 -0.51
N GLY A 245 -11.15 4.65 0.78
CA GLY A 245 -11.27 5.71 1.79
C GLY A 245 -10.25 6.81 1.58
N ARG A 246 -8.98 6.44 1.47
CA ARG A 246 -7.84 7.35 1.37
C ARG A 246 -7.70 7.96 -0.02
N ALA A 247 -7.74 7.13 -1.07
CA ALA A 247 -7.48 7.58 -2.44
C ALA A 247 -8.72 8.22 -3.09
N VAL A 248 -9.92 7.65 -2.89
CA VAL A 248 -11.12 8.06 -3.65
C VAL A 248 -12.03 8.97 -2.84
N HIS A 249 -12.47 8.53 -1.64
CA HIS A 249 -13.48 9.29 -0.89
C HIS A 249 -12.99 10.65 -0.38
N THR A 250 -11.71 10.74 0.01
CA THR A 250 -11.20 11.97 0.65
C THR A 250 -10.19 12.75 -0.19
N ASN A 251 -9.40 12.08 -1.03
CA ASN A 251 -8.27 12.75 -1.68
C ASN A 251 -8.21 12.59 -3.21
N TYR A 252 -9.31 12.18 -3.86
CA TYR A 252 -9.29 11.95 -5.31
C TYR A 252 -8.92 13.21 -6.11
N ALA A 253 -9.47 14.36 -5.72
CA ALA A 253 -9.18 15.66 -6.34
C ALA A 253 -8.11 16.47 -5.60
N ALA A 254 -7.58 15.96 -4.48
CA ALA A 254 -6.54 16.66 -3.74
C ALA A 254 -5.24 16.68 -4.54
N GLN A 255 -4.61 17.85 -4.59
CA GLN A 255 -3.29 18.07 -5.18
C GLN A 255 -2.24 18.16 -4.09
N PHE A 256 -1.07 17.56 -4.32
CA PHE A 256 0.04 17.51 -3.38
C PHE A 256 1.28 18.13 -4.02
N GLN A 257 2.24 18.56 -3.17
CA GLN A 257 3.51 19.12 -3.62
C GLN A 257 4.57 18.05 -3.89
N CYS A 258 4.13 16.89 -4.38
CA CYS A 258 4.95 15.77 -4.81
C CYS A 258 4.15 14.94 -5.84
N ASP A 259 4.82 14.09 -6.59
CA ASP A 259 4.15 13.12 -7.44
C ASP A 259 3.23 12.22 -6.59
N THR A 260 2.04 11.92 -7.09
CA THR A 260 1.04 11.18 -6.31
C THR A 260 0.45 10.04 -7.12
N LEU A 261 0.48 8.84 -6.54
CA LEU A 261 -0.19 7.66 -7.07
C LEU A 261 -1.37 7.30 -6.18
N LYS A 262 -2.57 7.23 -6.74
CA LYS A 262 -3.81 6.86 -6.05
C LYS A 262 -4.29 5.53 -6.61
N LEU A 263 -4.28 4.50 -5.77
CA LEU A 263 -4.66 3.14 -6.11
C LEU A 263 -5.89 2.72 -5.31
N ALA A 264 -6.93 2.25 -5.97
CA ALA A 264 -8.11 1.73 -5.29
C ALA A 264 -8.90 0.78 -6.16
N MET A 265 -9.60 -0.15 -5.52
CA MET A 265 -10.66 -0.91 -6.15
C MET A 265 -12.03 -0.35 -5.78
N LEU A 266 -12.92 -0.21 -6.75
CA LEU A 266 -14.26 0.36 -6.57
C LEU A 266 -15.22 -0.69 -5.99
N LYS A 267 -15.47 -0.66 -4.69
CA LYS A 267 -16.38 -1.59 -3.97
C LYS A 267 -17.82 -1.06 -3.83
N ASN A 268 -18.13 0.09 -4.43
CA ASN A 268 -19.45 0.70 -4.41
C ASN A 268 -19.94 0.97 -5.83
N ALA A 269 -20.98 0.24 -6.26
CA ALA A 269 -21.51 0.31 -7.62
C ALA A 269 -21.98 1.71 -8.01
N ARG A 270 -22.67 2.44 -7.11
CA ARG A 270 -23.16 3.80 -7.40
C ARG A 270 -22.02 4.81 -7.56
N LEU A 271 -20.95 4.66 -6.78
CA LEU A 271 -19.78 5.51 -6.87
C LEU A 271 -19.03 5.22 -8.17
N ALA A 272 -18.82 3.94 -8.49
CA ALA A 272 -18.17 3.51 -9.72
C ALA A 272 -18.88 4.07 -10.96
N GLU A 273 -20.20 3.92 -11.03
CA GLU A 273 -21.00 4.43 -12.14
C GLU A 273 -20.99 5.97 -12.23
N ARG A 274 -21.24 6.67 -11.11
CA ARG A 274 -21.42 8.13 -11.13
C ARG A 274 -20.15 8.93 -11.33
N LEU A 275 -19.05 8.50 -10.76
CA LEU A 275 -17.79 9.25 -10.79
C LEU A 275 -16.85 8.80 -11.91
N PHE A 276 -16.92 7.54 -12.31
CA PHE A 276 -15.94 6.95 -13.20
C PHE A 276 -16.53 6.27 -14.43
N ASN A 277 -17.86 6.27 -14.57
CA ASN A 277 -18.58 5.51 -15.61
C ASN A 277 -18.13 4.02 -15.64
N GLY A 278 -17.72 3.53 -14.48
CA GLY A 278 -17.16 2.20 -14.24
C GLY A 278 -18.16 1.27 -13.55
N ARG A 279 -17.68 0.08 -13.21
CA ARG A 279 -18.46 -0.98 -12.55
C ARG A 279 -17.89 -1.27 -11.17
N ILE A 280 -18.64 -2.02 -10.35
CA ILE A 280 -18.11 -2.57 -9.11
C ILE A 280 -16.92 -3.49 -9.43
N TYR A 281 -15.88 -3.40 -8.63
CA TYR A 281 -14.58 -4.05 -8.79
C TYR A 281 -13.71 -3.52 -9.95
N ASP A 282 -14.11 -2.43 -10.60
CA ASP A 282 -13.20 -1.67 -11.44
C ASP A 282 -12.08 -1.01 -10.61
N CYS A 283 -10.96 -0.73 -11.26
CA CYS A 283 -9.76 -0.23 -10.60
C CYS A 283 -9.49 1.24 -10.93
N ILE A 284 -8.84 1.91 -10.01
CA ILE A 284 -8.30 3.25 -10.14
C ILE A 284 -6.78 3.16 -10.01
N CYS A 285 -6.08 3.59 -11.05
CA CYS A 285 -4.65 3.89 -11.05
C CYS A 285 -4.51 5.33 -11.53
N LYS A 286 -4.60 6.29 -10.62
CA LYS A 286 -4.47 7.71 -10.93
C LYS A 286 -3.08 8.18 -10.55
N PHE A 287 -2.27 8.56 -11.53
CA PHE A 287 -0.96 9.14 -11.31
C PHE A 287 -0.97 10.62 -11.66
N GLU A 288 -0.42 11.46 -10.80
CA GLU A 288 -0.35 12.92 -10.94
C GLU A 288 1.07 13.38 -10.67
N VAL A 289 1.68 13.99 -11.69
CA VAL A 289 3.02 14.58 -11.58
C VAL A 289 2.90 15.97 -10.98
N TYR A 290 3.74 16.29 -9.99
CA TYR A 290 3.81 17.61 -9.41
C TYR A 290 4.57 18.57 -10.35
N ASP A 291 3.88 19.61 -10.82
CA ASP A 291 4.49 20.68 -11.60
C ASP A 291 4.81 21.88 -10.71
N GLN A 292 6.11 22.08 -10.44
CA GLN A 292 6.58 23.21 -9.64
C GLN A 292 6.28 24.57 -10.32
N GLN A 293 6.16 24.62 -11.66
CA GLN A 293 5.94 25.87 -12.39
C GLN A 293 4.47 26.33 -12.35
N ALA A 294 3.53 25.40 -12.21
CA ALA A 294 2.10 25.73 -12.10
C ALA A 294 1.71 26.26 -10.69
N SER A 295 2.62 26.21 -9.71
CA SER A 295 2.37 26.59 -8.31
C SER A 295 2.95 27.96 -7.94
N MET A 296 3.55 28.69 -8.88
CA MET A 296 4.04 30.06 -8.74
C MET A 296 3.04 31.04 -9.38
#